data_9b5f4195b4dd5893e93ccd6441bd1963
#
_entry.id   9b5f4195b4dd5893e93ccd6441bd1963
#
_cell.length_a   1.000
_cell.length_b   1.000
_cell.length_c   1.000
_cell.angle_alpha   90.00
_cell.angle_beta   90.00
_cell.angle_gamma   90.00
#
_symmetry.space_group_name_H-M   'P 1'
#
loop_
_entity.id
_entity.type
_entity.pdbx_description
1 polymer ?
#
loop_
_entity_poly.entity_id
_entity_poly.type
_entity_poly.pdbx_seq_one_letter_code
_entity_poly.pdbx_strand_id
1 'polypeptide(L)'
;MKNERRKYMNNSKQDILNNLIKEPFINQRILAAQTGHSLGIVNRSIKELISEGYLDEEIRPTEKTLREAKEKAPKNAIILAAGFGMRMVPINTETPKGLLEIKGERLIERTIRQLHEVGITEIYVVVGFMKEQYEYLIDEYGVDLIVAPDYTSKNNLHSLKTAAAHLSNSYIIPCDIWCEKNPYSRNELYSWYMVSDLVDDDSTVRVNRKQELVVQKEQAGGNAMIGICYLLETEAEIVRERLEELGRDSRYDGAFWEETLYRKDRMIVTARVVHAADAVEINTYEQLREIDSDSSQLQTDAIQVICEALGAQQDEVTNITVLKKGMTNRSFLFSCKDKKYIMRIPGEGTDQLINRRQEAAVYQTIAGRRICDEIAYINPENGYKITEYLEGARVCDAEKEEDLQKCMKKLREFHGQKLRVDHSFDLFGQMEYYESLWEGTPSAYKDYEKTKAHVLQLKDYIEANAGEWVLTHIDAVPDNFLFVEENGKEEIR
;
A
#
# COMPACT_ATOMS: atom_id res chain seq x y z
N MET A 1 -14.46 12.52 -41.71
CA MET A 1 -14.45 13.46 -40.59
C MET A 1 -13.02 13.88 -40.36
N LYS A 2 -12.71 15.15 -40.60
CA LYS A 2 -11.37 15.71 -40.51
C LYS A 2 -10.93 15.72 -39.05
N ASN A 3 -9.82 15.05 -38.75
CA ASN A 3 -9.10 15.15 -37.48
C ASN A 3 -8.66 16.61 -37.26
N GLU A 4 -9.41 17.41 -36.57
CA GLU A 4 -8.91 18.62 -35.94
C GLU A 4 -8.00 18.19 -34.80
N ARG A 5 -6.69 18.14 -35.10
CA ARG A 5 -5.67 18.13 -34.06
C ARG A 5 -5.86 19.46 -33.29
N ARG A 6 -6.57 19.44 -32.15
CA ARG A 6 -6.52 20.53 -31.19
C ARG A 6 -5.03 20.79 -30.93
N LYS A 7 -4.58 21.98 -31.26
CA LYS A 7 -3.20 22.43 -31.05
C LYS A 7 -3.08 22.73 -29.57
N TYR A 8 -2.80 21.68 -28.76
CA TYR A 8 -2.51 21.88 -27.36
C TYR A 8 -1.32 22.81 -27.24
N MET A 9 -1.43 23.79 -26.36
CA MET A 9 -0.31 24.65 -25.96
C MET A 9 0.78 23.74 -25.40
N ASN A 10 2.05 23.95 -25.75
CA ASN A 10 3.13 23.13 -25.22
C ASN A 10 3.36 23.42 -23.72
N ASN A 11 3.88 22.44 -22.99
CA ASN A 11 4.06 22.52 -21.53
C ASN A 11 4.87 23.74 -21.11
N SER A 12 5.94 24.10 -21.84
CA SER A 12 6.76 25.28 -21.52
C SER A 12 5.95 26.56 -21.51
N LYS A 13 5.01 26.73 -22.46
CA LYS A 13 4.12 27.90 -22.49
C LYS A 13 3.14 27.88 -21.30
N GLN A 14 2.62 26.70 -20.99
CA GLN A 14 1.65 26.52 -19.89
C GLN A 14 2.31 26.79 -18.54
N ASP A 15 3.52 26.29 -18.31
CA ASP A 15 4.30 26.54 -17.08
C ASP A 15 4.62 28.03 -16.91
N ILE A 16 5.06 28.67 -17.99
CA ILE A 16 5.33 30.11 -18.00
C ILE A 16 4.05 30.89 -17.70
N LEU A 17 2.96 30.53 -18.34
CA LEU A 17 1.68 31.22 -18.18
C LEU A 17 1.13 31.02 -16.76
N ASN A 18 1.21 29.81 -16.20
CA ASN A 18 0.83 29.53 -14.81
C ASN A 18 1.62 30.39 -13.81
N ASN A 19 2.93 30.52 -14.02
CA ASN A 19 3.75 31.37 -13.15
C ASN A 19 3.39 32.85 -13.28
N LEU A 20 3.16 33.35 -14.50
CA LEU A 20 2.76 34.76 -14.73
C LEU A 20 1.35 35.09 -14.21
N ILE A 21 0.44 34.11 -14.14
CA ILE A 21 -0.87 34.27 -13.51
C ILE A 21 -0.71 34.42 -12.00
N LYS A 22 0.19 33.62 -11.38
CA LYS A 22 0.46 33.67 -9.94
C LYS A 22 1.15 34.97 -9.53
N GLU A 23 2.16 35.35 -10.28
CA GLU A 23 3.03 36.49 -9.97
C GLU A 23 3.32 37.30 -11.24
N PRO A 24 2.42 38.25 -11.59
CA PRO A 24 2.64 39.15 -12.70
C PRO A 24 3.92 39.98 -12.50
N PHE A 25 4.59 40.37 -13.59
CA PHE A 25 5.81 41.19 -13.61
C PHE A 25 7.09 40.51 -13.17
N ILE A 26 7.14 39.19 -13.16
CA ILE A 26 8.33 38.44 -12.80
C ILE A 26 9.45 38.65 -13.85
N ASN A 27 10.68 38.77 -13.39
CA ASN A 27 11.85 38.82 -14.29
C ASN A 27 12.02 37.47 -15.02
N GLN A 28 12.33 37.52 -16.34
CA GLN A 28 12.48 36.31 -17.16
C GLN A 28 13.57 35.34 -16.66
N ARG A 29 14.61 35.82 -15.94
CA ARG A 29 15.60 34.93 -15.31
C ARG A 29 15.02 34.21 -14.10
N ILE A 30 14.22 34.91 -13.30
CA ILE A 30 13.50 34.29 -12.18
C ILE A 30 12.47 33.30 -12.71
N LEU A 31 11.72 33.66 -13.75
CA LEU A 31 10.76 32.78 -14.41
C LEU A 31 11.44 31.51 -14.97
N ALA A 32 12.65 31.64 -15.56
CA ALA A 32 13.44 30.49 -16.00
C ALA A 32 13.83 29.58 -14.83
N ALA A 33 14.23 30.14 -13.69
CA ALA A 33 14.57 29.39 -12.49
C ALA A 33 13.35 28.69 -11.88
N GLN A 34 12.20 29.36 -11.81
CA GLN A 34 10.96 28.81 -11.25
C GLN A 34 10.35 27.71 -12.13
N THR A 35 10.43 27.84 -13.45
CA THR A 35 9.86 26.88 -14.41
C THR A 35 10.83 25.73 -14.75
N GLY A 36 12.11 25.84 -14.39
CA GLY A 36 13.15 24.90 -14.81
C GLY A 36 13.50 24.96 -16.31
N HIS A 37 12.95 25.93 -17.04
CA HIS A 37 13.22 26.10 -18.46
C HIS A 37 14.43 27.02 -18.71
N SER A 38 15.16 26.77 -19.81
CA SER A 38 16.26 27.67 -20.22
C SER A 38 15.71 29.06 -20.57
N LEU A 39 16.52 30.11 -20.35
CA LEU A 39 16.14 31.50 -20.68
C LEU A 39 15.76 31.65 -22.17
N GLY A 40 16.39 30.89 -23.07
CA GLY A 40 16.04 30.86 -24.49
C GLY A 40 14.61 30.30 -24.75
N ILE A 41 14.19 29.25 -24.02
CA ILE A 41 12.83 28.71 -24.09
C ILE A 41 11.86 29.74 -23.55
N VAL A 42 12.15 30.34 -22.39
CA VAL A 42 11.28 31.37 -21.78
C VAL A 42 11.05 32.54 -22.73
N ASN A 43 12.13 33.11 -23.31
CA ASN A 43 12.04 34.20 -24.25
C ASN A 43 11.19 33.88 -25.49
N ARG A 44 11.40 32.69 -26.07
CA ARG A 44 10.63 32.23 -27.23
C ARG A 44 9.16 32.03 -26.87
N SER A 45 8.88 31.35 -25.77
CA SER A 45 7.52 31.07 -25.31
C SER A 45 6.74 32.36 -25.01
N ILE A 46 7.36 33.37 -24.38
CA ILE A 46 6.73 34.66 -24.13
C ILE A 46 6.35 35.34 -25.46
N LYS A 47 7.24 35.38 -26.44
CA LYS A 47 6.95 35.98 -27.77
C LYS A 47 5.78 35.26 -28.46
N GLU A 48 5.75 33.92 -28.38
CA GLU A 48 4.67 33.12 -28.94
C GLU A 48 3.35 33.38 -28.19
N LEU A 49 3.37 33.45 -26.84
CA LEU A 49 2.20 33.74 -26.01
C LEU A 49 1.62 35.12 -26.29
N ILE A 50 2.46 36.14 -26.53
CA ILE A 50 2.01 37.46 -26.95
C ILE A 50 1.34 37.39 -28.35
N SER A 51 2.00 36.72 -29.30
CA SER A 51 1.44 36.60 -30.65
C SER A 51 0.12 35.80 -30.72
N GLU A 52 -0.10 34.89 -29.78
CA GLU A 52 -1.31 34.05 -29.63
C GLU A 52 -2.38 34.74 -28.77
N GLY A 53 -2.08 35.92 -28.21
CA GLY A 53 -3.01 36.75 -27.43
C GLY A 53 -3.26 36.25 -26.01
N TYR A 54 -2.34 35.45 -25.45
CA TYR A 54 -2.36 35.02 -24.04
C TYR A 54 -1.68 36.03 -23.12
N LEU A 55 -0.70 36.77 -23.61
CA LEU A 55 -0.03 37.87 -22.92
C LEU A 55 -0.18 39.16 -23.72
N ASP A 56 -0.20 40.29 -23.03
CA ASP A 56 -0.07 41.58 -23.64
C ASP A 56 1.42 41.96 -23.91
N GLU A 57 1.65 43.18 -24.45
CA GLU A 57 3.03 43.64 -24.77
C GLU A 57 3.87 43.87 -23.50
N GLU A 58 3.23 44.10 -22.34
CA GLU A 58 3.88 44.23 -21.03
C GLU A 58 4.04 42.87 -20.30
N ILE A 59 3.84 41.74 -21.02
CA ILE A 59 3.96 40.38 -20.49
C ILE A 59 2.94 40.09 -19.35
N ARG A 60 1.77 40.72 -19.37
CA ARG A 60 0.68 40.45 -18.42
C ARG A 60 -0.31 39.46 -19.03
N PRO A 61 -0.91 38.56 -18.22
CA PRO A 61 -2.00 37.72 -18.68
C PRO A 61 -3.20 38.54 -19.19
N THR A 62 -3.69 38.18 -20.38
CA THR A 62 -4.88 38.83 -20.97
C THR A 62 -6.18 38.29 -20.35
N GLU A 63 -7.33 38.95 -20.62
CA GLU A 63 -8.65 38.45 -20.20
C GLU A 63 -8.94 37.04 -20.74
N LYS A 64 -8.49 36.74 -21.95
CA LYS A 64 -8.57 35.40 -22.52
C LYS A 64 -7.87 34.37 -21.62
N THR A 65 -6.67 34.66 -21.17
CA THR A 65 -5.88 33.83 -20.30
C THR A 65 -6.54 33.59 -18.94
N LEU A 66 -7.01 34.69 -18.33
CA LEU A 66 -7.67 34.63 -17.03
C LEU A 66 -8.98 33.84 -17.07
N ARG A 67 -9.74 33.94 -18.18
CA ARG A 67 -10.92 33.12 -18.40
C ARG A 67 -10.59 31.63 -18.54
N GLU A 68 -9.63 31.31 -19.41
CA GLU A 68 -9.20 29.90 -19.55
C GLU A 68 -8.65 29.32 -18.25
N ALA A 69 -7.88 30.09 -17.48
CA ALA A 69 -7.38 29.67 -16.17
C ALA A 69 -8.52 29.39 -15.19
N LYS A 70 -9.57 30.22 -15.19
CA LYS A 70 -10.76 30.02 -14.35
C LYS A 70 -11.55 28.77 -14.75
N GLU A 71 -11.71 28.52 -16.05
CA GLU A 71 -12.41 27.33 -16.57
C GLU A 71 -11.66 26.03 -16.24
N LYS A 72 -10.34 26.09 -16.20
CA LYS A 72 -9.45 24.96 -15.91
C LYS A 72 -9.00 24.88 -14.45
N ALA A 73 -9.45 25.79 -13.60
CA ALA A 73 -9.08 25.80 -12.19
C ALA A 73 -9.54 24.52 -11.48
N PRO A 74 -8.76 24.01 -10.51
CA PRO A 74 -9.18 22.89 -9.67
C PRO A 74 -10.50 23.21 -8.96
N LYS A 75 -11.45 22.28 -9.02
CA LYS A 75 -12.73 22.37 -8.33
C LYS A 75 -12.69 21.67 -6.99
N ASN A 76 -12.08 20.49 -6.99
CA ASN A 76 -12.01 19.63 -5.81
C ASN A 76 -10.73 18.79 -5.76
N ALA A 77 -10.58 18.03 -4.69
CA ALA A 77 -9.54 17.05 -4.52
C ALA A 77 -10.11 15.72 -4.00
N ILE A 78 -9.56 14.60 -4.47
CA ILE A 78 -9.87 13.25 -4.01
C ILE A 78 -8.61 12.67 -3.38
N ILE A 79 -8.65 12.37 -2.08
CA ILE A 79 -7.54 11.78 -1.32
C ILE A 79 -7.82 10.27 -1.16
N LEU A 80 -6.89 9.44 -1.60
CA LEU A 80 -7.01 7.98 -1.52
C LEU A 80 -6.35 7.47 -0.23
N ALA A 81 -7.17 7.08 0.76
CA ALA A 81 -6.75 6.67 2.10
C ALA A 81 -7.36 5.32 2.55
N ALA A 82 -7.84 4.49 1.61
CA ALA A 82 -8.55 3.26 1.95
C ALA A 82 -7.65 2.05 2.24
N GLY A 83 -6.38 2.08 1.83
CA GLY A 83 -5.48 0.94 1.86
C GLY A 83 -4.96 0.54 3.24
N PHE A 84 -4.63 -0.73 3.42
CA PHE A 84 -4.04 -1.27 4.66
C PHE A 84 -2.65 -0.72 5.03
N GLY A 85 -1.87 -0.22 4.06
CA GLY A 85 -0.48 0.17 4.29
C GLY A 85 0.39 -0.97 4.82
N MET A 86 0.27 -2.19 4.27
CA MET A 86 0.92 -3.41 4.80
C MET A 86 2.43 -3.30 4.99
N ARG A 87 3.10 -2.46 4.20
CA ARG A 87 4.55 -2.21 4.33
C ARG A 87 4.92 -1.38 5.57
N MET A 88 3.92 -0.76 6.23
CA MET A 88 4.11 0.05 7.44
C MET A 88 4.06 -0.75 8.75
N VAL A 89 3.95 -2.08 8.71
CA VAL A 89 4.02 -2.92 9.92
C VAL A 89 5.32 -2.62 10.67
N PRO A 90 5.27 -2.42 12.01
CA PRO A 90 4.12 -2.60 12.90
C PRO A 90 3.20 -1.38 13.09
N ILE A 91 3.53 -0.22 12.57
CA ILE A 91 2.77 1.02 12.82
C ILE A 91 1.31 0.91 12.41
N ASN A 92 1.04 0.31 11.25
CA ASN A 92 -0.31 0.15 10.71
C ASN A 92 -1.22 -0.78 11.52
N THR A 93 -0.75 -1.38 12.60
CA THR A 93 -1.61 -2.11 13.54
C THR A 93 -2.41 -1.18 14.44
N GLU A 94 -1.98 0.05 14.58
CA GLU A 94 -2.54 1.05 15.50
C GLU A 94 -3.00 2.32 14.76
N THR A 95 -2.30 2.70 13.69
CA THR A 95 -2.53 3.95 12.97
C THR A 95 -2.58 3.72 11.47
N PRO A 96 -3.65 4.15 10.77
CA PRO A 96 -3.72 4.07 9.33
C PRO A 96 -2.74 5.06 8.68
N LYS A 97 -2.26 4.72 7.48
CA LYS A 97 -1.16 5.40 6.80
C LYS A 97 -1.33 6.91 6.64
N GLY A 98 -2.56 7.37 6.33
CA GLY A 98 -2.85 8.79 6.15
C GLY A 98 -2.79 9.61 7.45
N LEU A 99 -2.87 8.95 8.62
CA LEU A 99 -2.79 9.60 9.94
C LEU A 99 -1.38 9.52 10.54
N LEU A 100 -0.39 9.07 9.78
CA LEU A 100 1.01 9.12 10.22
C LEU A 100 1.42 10.57 10.48
N GLU A 101 2.01 10.78 11.66
CA GLU A 101 2.53 12.07 12.07
C GLU A 101 4.01 12.19 11.69
N ILE A 102 4.34 13.27 11.00
CA ILE A 102 5.69 13.59 10.57
C ILE A 102 5.98 15.02 10.96
N LYS A 103 7.04 15.22 11.75
CA LYS A 103 7.43 16.53 12.25
C LYS A 103 6.28 17.27 12.94
N GLY A 104 5.43 16.52 13.67
CA GLY A 104 4.31 17.05 14.44
C GLY A 104 3.04 17.38 13.65
N GLU A 105 2.91 16.92 12.39
CA GLU A 105 1.72 17.14 11.57
C GLU A 105 1.32 15.83 10.86
N ARG A 106 0.04 15.44 10.91
CA ARG A 106 -0.46 14.26 10.19
C ARG A 106 -0.46 14.48 8.69
N LEU A 107 -0.07 13.45 7.92
CA LEU A 107 0.05 13.53 6.46
C LEU A 107 -1.22 14.04 5.79
N ILE A 108 -2.37 13.48 6.17
CA ILE A 108 -3.66 13.89 5.56
C ILE A 108 -4.07 15.31 5.97
N GLU A 109 -3.82 15.71 7.22
CA GLU A 109 -4.12 17.07 7.70
C GLU A 109 -3.26 18.10 6.98
N ARG A 110 -1.96 17.80 6.80
CA ARG A 110 -1.05 18.61 5.99
C ARG A 110 -1.55 18.76 4.56
N THR A 111 -1.96 17.66 3.93
CA THR A 111 -2.51 17.68 2.57
C THR A 111 -3.76 18.56 2.47
N ILE A 112 -4.70 18.40 3.40
CA ILE A 112 -5.94 19.19 3.45
C ILE A 112 -5.62 20.67 3.68
N ARG A 113 -4.75 20.99 4.64
CA ARG A 113 -4.31 22.37 4.91
C ARG A 113 -3.69 23.01 3.66
N GLN A 114 -2.79 22.29 2.98
CA GLN A 114 -2.16 22.78 1.75
C GLN A 114 -3.17 23.02 0.61
N LEU A 115 -4.21 22.20 0.51
CA LEU A 115 -5.33 22.41 -0.43
C LEU A 115 -6.13 23.67 -0.06
N HIS A 116 -6.46 23.84 1.23
CA HIS A 116 -7.17 25.04 1.73
C HIS A 116 -6.37 26.32 1.48
N GLU A 117 -5.04 26.32 1.66
CA GLU A 117 -4.16 27.47 1.37
C GLU A 117 -4.30 27.98 -0.06
N VAL A 118 -4.57 27.10 -1.02
CA VAL A 118 -4.78 27.47 -2.42
C VAL A 118 -6.26 27.61 -2.79
N GLY A 119 -7.18 27.53 -1.81
CA GLY A 119 -8.60 27.78 -1.98
C GLY A 119 -9.40 26.59 -2.51
N ILE A 120 -8.88 25.36 -2.38
CA ILE A 120 -9.60 24.12 -2.70
C ILE A 120 -10.21 23.61 -1.40
N THR A 121 -11.53 23.74 -1.26
CA THR A 121 -12.28 23.40 -0.04
C THR A 121 -13.23 22.22 -0.23
N GLU A 122 -13.53 21.81 -1.45
CA GLU A 122 -14.31 20.63 -1.76
C GLU A 122 -13.35 19.43 -1.82
N ILE A 123 -13.27 18.65 -0.73
CA ILE A 123 -12.30 17.57 -0.55
C ILE A 123 -13.03 16.28 -0.18
N TYR A 124 -12.80 15.25 -0.97
CA TYR A 124 -13.31 13.90 -0.76
C TYR A 124 -12.18 12.98 -0.28
N VAL A 125 -12.35 12.33 0.85
CA VAL A 125 -11.39 11.35 1.38
C VAL A 125 -11.96 9.96 1.23
N VAL A 126 -11.34 9.13 0.40
CA VAL A 126 -11.75 7.74 0.22
C VAL A 126 -11.09 6.89 1.29
N VAL A 127 -11.91 6.35 2.20
CA VAL A 127 -11.47 5.60 3.38
C VAL A 127 -11.89 4.14 3.32
N GLY A 128 -11.20 3.28 4.06
CA GLY A 128 -11.48 1.84 4.15
C GLY A 128 -10.95 1.26 5.45
N PHE A 129 -9.67 0.94 5.48
CA PHE A 129 -9.01 0.44 6.68
C PHE A 129 -9.02 1.48 7.81
N MET A 130 -9.48 1.09 9.00
CA MET A 130 -9.63 1.97 10.19
C MET A 130 -10.35 3.29 9.88
N LYS A 131 -11.39 3.24 9.04
CA LYS A 131 -12.12 4.42 8.56
C LYS A 131 -12.65 5.31 9.69
N GLU A 132 -12.97 4.73 10.84
CA GLU A 132 -13.49 5.43 12.02
C GLU A 132 -12.48 6.47 12.56
N GLN A 133 -11.19 6.22 12.38
CA GLN A 133 -10.14 7.14 12.80
C GLN A 133 -10.08 8.43 11.95
N TYR A 134 -10.73 8.44 10.78
CA TYR A 134 -10.79 9.61 9.89
C TYR A 134 -12.04 10.48 10.11
N GLU A 135 -13.03 10.04 10.91
CA GLU A 135 -14.32 10.73 11.05
C GLU A 135 -14.19 12.17 11.56
N TYR A 136 -13.21 12.45 12.42
CA TYR A 136 -12.96 13.81 12.92
C TYR A 136 -12.64 14.82 11.81
N LEU A 137 -12.14 14.38 10.65
CA LEU A 137 -11.82 15.25 9.53
C LEU A 137 -13.07 15.94 8.95
N ILE A 138 -14.26 15.35 9.13
CA ILE A 138 -15.53 15.95 8.72
C ILE A 138 -15.77 17.25 9.48
N ASP A 139 -15.67 17.19 10.81
CA ASP A 139 -15.99 18.33 11.67
C ASP A 139 -14.85 19.37 11.71
N GLU A 140 -13.60 18.92 11.72
CA GLU A 140 -12.45 19.80 11.87
C GLU A 140 -11.99 20.46 10.56
N TYR A 141 -12.15 19.76 9.44
CA TYR A 141 -11.61 20.21 8.14
C TYR A 141 -12.70 20.39 7.07
N GLY A 142 -13.94 19.99 7.32
CA GLY A 142 -15.05 20.13 6.38
C GLY A 142 -14.92 19.26 5.14
N VAL A 143 -14.35 18.06 5.26
CA VAL A 143 -14.21 17.10 4.16
C VAL A 143 -15.37 16.11 4.12
N ASP A 144 -15.60 15.48 2.96
CA ASP A 144 -16.53 14.37 2.81
C ASP A 144 -15.79 13.03 2.81
N LEU A 145 -16.26 12.06 3.62
CA LEU A 145 -15.71 10.72 3.62
C LEU A 145 -16.49 9.80 2.68
N ILE A 146 -15.78 9.10 1.81
CA ILE A 146 -16.34 8.07 0.91
C ILE A 146 -15.78 6.71 1.30
N VAL A 147 -16.64 5.76 1.66
CA VAL A 147 -16.19 4.41 2.07
C VAL A 147 -15.97 3.54 0.84
N ALA A 148 -14.76 2.99 0.70
CA ALA A 148 -14.44 1.96 -0.28
C ALA A 148 -14.73 0.56 0.31
N PRO A 149 -15.82 -0.12 -0.06
CA PRO A 149 -16.25 -1.36 0.61
C PRO A 149 -15.32 -2.54 0.34
N ASP A 150 -14.67 -2.56 -0.82
CA ASP A 150 -13.86 -3.69 -1.29
C ASP A 150 -12.35 -3.53 -0.96
N TYR A 151 -11.97 -2.60 -0.06
CA TYR A 151 -10.57 -2.29 0.24
C TYR A 151 -9.73 -3.49 0.72
N THR A 152 -10.38 -4.53 1.25
CA THR A 152 -9.73 -5.75 1.73
C THR A 152 -9.22 -6.66 0.62
N SER A 153 -9.90 -6.64 -0.53
CA SER A 153 -9.67 -7.56 -1.66
C SER A 153 -9.24 -6.85 -2.94
N LYS A 154 -9.42 -5.54 -3.02
CA LYS A 154 -9.16 -4.74 -4.22
C LYS A 154 -8.25 -3.56 -3.94
N ASN A 155 -7.50 -3.13 -4.97
CA ASN A 155 -6.55 -2.04 -4.87
C ASN A 155 -7.20 -0.67 -5.18
N ASN A 156 -6.39 0.39 -5.22
CA ASN A 156 -6.84 1.78 -5.28
C ASN A 156 -7.57 2.20 -6.57
N LEU A 157 -7.49 1.42 -7.65
CA LEU A 157 -8.37 1.58 -8.82
C LEU A 157 -9.85 1.53 -8.38
N HIS A 158 -10.20 0.55 -7.56
CA HIS A 158 -11.56 0.40 -7.04
C HIS A 158 -11.91 1.47 -6.00
N SER A 159 -10.93 1.92 -5.21
CA SER A 159 -11.12 3.05 -4.29
C SER A 159 -11.44 4.34 -5.06
N LEU A 160 -10.69 4.67 -6.12
CA LEU A 160 -11.00 5.84 -6.94
C LEU A 160 -12.35 5.68 -7.68
N LYS A 161 -12.72 4.45 -8.08
CA LYS A 161 -14.01 4.18 -8.70
C LYS A 161 -15.18 4.57 -7.79
N THR A 162 -15.10 4.39 -6.47
CA THR A 162 -16.17 4.81 -5.54
C THR A 162 -16.37 6.32 -5.52
N ALA A 163 -15.33 7.09 -5.82
CA ALA A 163 -15.36 8.55 -5.89
C ALA A 163 -15.49 9.08 -7.34
N ALA A 164 -15.68 8.22 -8.34
CA ALA A 164 -15.64 8.60 -9.76
C ALA A 164 -16.66 9.71 -10.14
N ALA A 165 -17.79 9.79 -9.46
CA ALA A 165 -18.82 10.83 -9.69
C ALA A 165 -18.31 12.24 -9.38
N HIS A 166 -17.28 12.39 -8.55
CA HIS A 166 -16.69 13.65 -8.15
C HIS A 166 -15.50 14.09 -9.02
N LEU A 167 -15.04 13.20 -9.92
CA LEU A 167 -13.95 13.54 -10.84
C LEU A 167 -14.40 14.62 -11.83
N SER A 168 -13.62 15.69 -11.88
CA SER A 168 -13.79 16.81 -12.82
C SER A 168 -12.42 17.47 -13.05
N ASN A 169 -12.29 18.79 -12.96
CA ASN A 169 -11.00 19.46 -12.75
C ASN A 169 -10.51 19.13 -11.33
N SER A 170 -9.90 17.97 -11.14
CA SER A 170 -9.66 17.41 -9.80
C SER A 170 -8.20 17.07 -9.56
N TYR A 171 -7.76 17.27 -8.33
CA TYR A 171 -6.58 16.57 -7.83
C TYR A 171 -6.93 15.16 -7.38
N ILE A 172 -6.07 14.19 -7.68
CA ILE A 172 -6.08 12.84 -7.12
C ILE A 172 -4.78 12.69 -6.33
N ILE A 173 -4.89 12.34 -5.05
CA ILE A 173 -3.78 12.46 -4.10
C ILE A 173 -3.70 11.18 -3.26
N PRO A 174 -2.56 10.46 -3.23
CA PRO A 174 -2.31 9.43 -2.22
C PRO A 174 -2.18 10.06 -0.83
N CYS A 175 -2.65 9.36 0.21
CA CYS A 175 -2.63 9.89 1.58
C CYS A 175 -1.26 9.83 2.27
N ASP A 176 -0.26 9.25 1.62
CA ASP A 176 1.04 8.87 2.18
C ASP A 176 2.22 9.68 1.63
N ILE A 177 1.94 10.81 1.02
CA ILE A 177 2.95 11.69 0.44
C ILE A 177 3.24 12.86 1.38
N TRP A 178 4.50 13.02 1.74
CA TRP A 178 5.02 14.21 2.39
C TRP A 178 5.59 15.16 1.34
N CYS A 179 5.01 16.37 1.24
CA CYS A 179 5.56 17.44 0.43
C CYS A 179 6.09 18.56 1.34
N GLU A 180 7.39 18.89 1.20
CA GLU A 180 8.02 19.97 1.98
C GLU A 180 7.36 21.32 1.68
N LYS A 181 7.10 21.61 0.40
CA LYS A 181 6.39 22.79 -0.07
C LYS A 181 5.02 22.38 -0.58
N ASN A 182 4.06 23.33 -0.54
CA ASN A 182 2.73 23.11 -1.09
C ASN A 182 2.80 22.80 -2.60
N PRO A 183 2.45 21.58 -3.05
CA PRO A 183 2.53 21.19 -4.45
C PRO A 183 1.30 21.63 -5.26
N TYR A 184 0.24 22.08 -4.60
CA TYR A 184 -1.05 22.42 -5.19
C TYR A 184 -1.08 23.88 -5.67
N SER A 185 -2.01 24.16 -6.55
CA SER A 185 -2.16 25.50 -7.13
C SER A 185 -3.62 25.84 -7.34
N ARG A 186 -3.97 27.11 -7.13
CA ARG A 186 -5.28 27.66 -7.51
C ARG A 186 -5.52 27.62 -9.01
N ASN A 187 -4.44 27.66 -9.81
CA ASN A 187 -4.50 27.74 -11.25
C ASN A 187 -3.74 26.57 -11.84
N GLU A 188 -4.43 25.74 -12.62
CA GLU A 188 -3.84 24.66 -13.40
C GLU A 188 -4.32 24.79 -14.85
N LEU A 189 -3.43 24.63 -15.82
CA LEU A 189 -3.77 24.81 -17.23
C LEU A 189 -3.78 23.52 -18.03
N TYR A 190 -3.26 22.41 -17.47
CA TYR A 190 -3.17 21.12 -18.12
C TYR A 190 -3.16 19.96 -17.10
N SER A 191 -3.51 18.78 -17.56
CA SER A 191 -3.46 17.54 -16.75
C SER A 191 -2.03 17.05 -16.62
N TRP A 192 -1.62 16.72 -15.41
CA TRP A 192 -0.28 16.24 -15.11
C TRP A 192 -0.26 15.18 -14.01
N TYR A 193 0.82 14.39 -14.00
CA TYR A 193 1.10 13.40 -12.97
C TYR A 193 2.51 13.65 -12.41
N MET A 194 2.65 13.62 -11.09
CA MET A 194 3.90 13.90 -10.40
C MET A 194 4.80 12.68 -10.39
N VAL A 195 6.06 12.88 -10.81
CA VAL A 195 7.13 11.90 -10.76
C VAL A 195 8.38 12.52 -10.16
N SER A 196 9.21 11.69 -9.53
CA SER A 196 10.52 12.12 -9.02
C SER A 196 11.56 12.12 -10.14
N ASP A 197 12.63 12.87 -9.94
CA ASP A 197 13.87 12.82 -10.74
C ASP A 197 14.71 11.56 -10.47
N LEU A 198 14.39 10.79 -9.40
CA LEU A 198 15.04 9.51 -9.13
C LEU A 198 14.54 8.41 -10.07
N VAL A 199 15.45 7.46 -10.34
CA VAL A 199 15.14 6.21 -11.04
C VAL A 199 14.73 5.16 -10.01
N ASP A 200 13.62 4.52 -10.29
CA ASP A 200 13.05 3.41 -9.51
C ASP A 200 12.98 2.16 -10.41
N ASP A 201 13.55 1.06 -9.96
CA ASP A 201 13.60 -0.19 -10.72
C ASP A 201 12.22 -0.82 -10.90
N ASP A 202 11.27 -0.53 -9.98
CA ASP A 202 9.89 -1.00 -10.05
C ASP A 202 9.02 -0.16 -11.01
N SER A 203 9.48 1.05 -11.36
CA SER A 203 8.75 1.92 -12.29
C SER A 203 9.07 1.59 -13.75
N THR A 204 8.02 1.41 -14.55
CA THR A 204 8.13 1.22 -15.99
C THR A 204 7.92 2.50 -16.81
N VAL A 205 7.71 3.65 -16.15
CA VAL A 205 7.36 4.92 -16.80
C VAL A 205 8.55 5.88 -16.81
N ARG A 206 8.90 6.40 -17.99
CA ARG A 206 9.96 7.41 -18.14
C ARG A 206 9.45 8.72 -18.71
N VAL A 207 10.03 9.81 -18.22
CA VAL A 207 9.79 11.15 -18.76
C VAL A 207 10.71 11.37 -19.96
N ASN A 208 10.12 11.69 -21.11
CA ASN A 208 10.87 12.05 -22.31
C ASN A 208 11.14 13.57 -22.39
N ARG A 209 11.87 14.01 -23.43
CA ARG A 209 12.21 15.43 -23.63
C ARG A 209 11.00 16.35 -23.84
N LYS A 210 9.81 15.79 -24.12
CA LYS A 210 8.55 16.52 -24.29
C LYS A 210 7.69 16.53 -23.02
N GLN A 211 8.24 16.07 -21.90
CA GLN A 211 7.52 15.88 -20.66
C GLN A 211 6.36 14.87 -20.76
N GLU A 212 6.41 13.95 -21.74
CA GLU A 212 5.46 12.85 -21.84
C GLU A 212 5.92 11.67 -20.97
N LEU A 213 4.99 11.03 -20.29
CA LEU A 213 5.19 9.81 -19.52
C LEU A 213 5.06 8.60 -20.46
N VAL A 214 6.18 7.97 -20.77
CA VAL A 214 6.28 6.89 -21.76
C VAL A 214 6.60 5.57 -21.08
N VAL A 215 5.84 4.53 -21.41
CA VAL A 215 6.03 3.18 -20.86
C VAL A 215 7.27 2.55 -21.52
N GLN A 216 8.19 2.07 -20.70
CA GLN A 216 9.37 1.32 -21.15
C GLN A 216 9.00 -0.15 -21.38
N LYS A 217 9.48 -0.73 -22.48
CA LYS A 217 9.24 -2.16 -22.80
C LYS A 217 10.23 -3.10 -22.12
N GLU A 218 11.37 -2.58 -21.68
CA GLU A 218 12.41 -3.33 -20.98
C GLU A 218 12.42 -2.95 -19.50
N GLN A 219 12.79 -3.86 -18.63
CA GLN A 219 12.98 -3.60 -17.20
C GLN A 219 14.25 -2.75 -16.95
N ALA A 220 14.23 -1.52 -17.42
CA ALA A 220 15.36 -0.61 -17.32
C ALA A 220 15.19 0.44 -16.20
N GLY A 221 14.19 0.25 -15.35
CA GLY A 221 13.77 1.24 -14.35
C GLY A 221 13.15 2.49 -14.96
N GLY A 222 12.30 3.18 -14.25
CA GLY A 222 11.60 4.39 -14.66
C GLY A 222 11.82 5.55 -13.70
N ASN A 223 11.10 6.65 -13.89
CA ASN A 223 11.00 7.69 -12.86
C ASN A 223 10.12 7.18 -11.73
N ALA A 224 10.50 7.40 -10.47
CA ALA A 224 9.65 7.06 -9.33
C ALA A 224 8.33 7.83 -9.41
N MET A 225 7.21 7.11 -9.33
CA MET A 225 5.87 7.64 -9.46
C MET A 225 5.39 8.11 -8.08
N ILE A 226 5.18 9.42 -7.90
CA ILE A 226 4.78 10.00 -6.61
C ILE A 226 3.27 9.87 -6.37
N GLY A 227 2.46 9.83 -7.43
CA GLY A 227 1.03 9.57 -7.31
C GLY A 227 0.13 10.80 -7.28
N ILE A 228 0.62 12.01 -6.99
CA ILE A 228 -0.18 13.23 -7.08
C ILE A 228 -0.47 13.53 -8.55
N CYS A 229 -1.73 13.67 -8.88
CA CYS A 229 -2.19 13.95 -10.24
C CYS A 229 -3.20 15.08 -10.25
N TYR A 230 -3.16 15.90 -11.31
CA TYR A 230 -4.22 16.84 -11.62
C TYR A 230 -4.85 16.47 -12.97
N LEU A 231 -6.16 16.37 -13.01
CA LEU A 231 -6.93 16.11 -14.21
C LEU A 231 -7.77 17.32 -14.57
N LEU A 232 -7.81 17.69 -15.85
CA LEU A 232 -8.86 18.49 -16.41
C LEU A 232 -10.10 17.64 -16.69
N GLU A 233 -11.26 18.25 -16.83
CA GLU A 233 -12.53 17.57 -17.12
C GLU A 233 -12.42 16.60 -18.30
N THR A 234 -11.67 16.94 -19.34
CA THR A 234 -11.49 16.09 -20.52
C THR A 234 -10.77 14.76 -20.24
N GLU A 235 -9.74 14.81 -19.42
CA GLU A 235 -9.02 13.60 -19.00
C GLU A 235 -9.78 12.87 -17.88
N ALA A 236 -10.48 13.62 -17.01
CA ALA A 236 -11.35 13.04 -15.99
C ALA A 236 -12.49 12.22 -16.59
N GLU A 237 -13.10 12.65 -17.72
CA GLU A 237 -14.09 11.86 -18.47
C GLU A 237 -13.52 10.52 -18.92
N ILE A 238 -12.31 10.53 -19.51
CA ILE A 238 -11.62 9.30 -19.93
C ILE A 238 -11.34 8.38 -18.74
N VAL A 239 -10.90 8.95 -17.62
CA VAL A 239 -10.62 8.18 -16.40
C VAL A 239 -11.91 7.56 -15.85
N ARG A 240 -13.03 8.30 -15.80
CA ARG A 240 -14.33 7.76 -15.36
C ARG A 240 -14.77 6.57 -16.21
N GLU A 241 -14.70 6.70 -17.54
CA GLU A 241 -15.06 5.62 -18.46
C GLU A 241 -14.19 4.37 -18.22
N ARG A 242 -12.89 4.55 -18.06
CA ARG A 242 -11.97 3.44 -17.85
C ARG A 242 -12.07 2.81 -16.46
N LEU A 243 -12.37 3.59 -15.42
CA LEU A 243 -12.69 3.04 -14.08
C LEU A 243 -13.89 2.10 -14.15
N GLU A 244 -14.92 2.45 -14.93
CA GLU A 244 -16.08 1.58 -15.15
C GLU A 244 -15.75 0.34 -15.98
N GLU A 245 -14.93 0.47 -17.02
CA GLU A 245 -14.49 -0.64 -17.87
C GLU A 245 -13.61 -1.63 -17.09
N LEU A 246 -12.49 -1.14 -16.55
CA LEU A 246 -11.50 -1.97 -15.86
C LEU A 246 -12.03 -2.54 -14.53
N GLY A 247 -12.82 -1.77 -13.81
CA GLY A 247 -13.39 -2.20 -12.53
C GLY A 247 -14.49 -3.27 -12.60
N ARG A 248 -14.88 -3.72 -13.82
CA ARG A 248 -15.75 -4.89 -14.03
C ARG A 248 -14.98 -6.17 -14.28
N ASP A 249 -13.70 -6.08 -14.52
CA ASP A 249 -12.83 -7.19 -14.88
C ASP A 249 -11.94 -7.55 -13.67
N SER A 250 -12.14 -8.74 -13.12
CA SER A 250 -11.40 -9.22 -11.94
C SER A 250 -9.88 -9.28 -12.12
N ARG A 251 -9.37 -9.26 -13.35
CA ARG A 251 -7.94 -9.17 -13.63
C ARG A 251 -7.33 -7.86 -13.11
N TYR A 252 -8.16 -6.82 -12.92
CA TYR A 252 -7.76 -5.51 -12.43
C TYR A 252 -8.10 -5.30 -10.94
N ASP A 253 -8.52 -6.33 -10.19
CA ASP A 253 -8.79 -6.20 -8.77
C ASP A 253 -7.56 -5.75 -7.98
N GLY A 254 -6.37 -6.19 -8.36
CA GLY A 254 -5.10 -5.75 -7.79
C GLY A 254 -4.47 -4.52 -8.44
N ALA A 255 -5.14 -3.87 -9.40
CA ALA A 255 -4.56 -2.79 -10.18
C ALA A 255 -4.57 -1.44 -9.43
N PHE A 256 -3.59 -0.61 -9.75
CA PHE A 256 -3.57 0.79 -9.37
C PHE A 256 -4.42 1.63 -10.32
N TRP A 257 -4.96 2.74 -9.83
CA TRP A 257 -5.82 3.63 -10.63
C TRP A 257 -5.10 4.24 -11.83
N GLU A 258 -3.78 4.32 -11.80
CA GLU A 258 -2.91 4.78 -12.89
C GLU A 258 -3.08 3.95 -14.17
N GLU A 259 -3.57 2.72 -14.07
CA GLU A 259 -3.97 1.91 -15.22
C GLU A 259 -4.98 2.65 -16.13
N THR A 260 -5.78 3.53 -15.56
CA THR A 260 -6.72 4.36 -16.31
C THR A 260 -6.04 5.44 -17.15
N LEU A 261 -4.81 5.81 -16.84
CA LEU A 261 -4.04 6.84 -17.54
C LEU A 261 -3.30 6.30 -18.77
N TYR A 262 -3.06 4.99 -18.86
CA TYR A 262 -2.28 4.43 -19.94
C TYR A 262 -3.08 4.37 -21.25
N ARG A 263 -2.48 4.89 -22.32
CA ARG A 263 -2.97 4.77 -23.70
C ARG A 263 -1.84 4.27 -24.60
N LYS A 264 -1.83 2.98 -24.88
CA LYS A 264 -0.75 2.28 -25.60
C LYS A 264 0.56 2.35 -24.82
N ASP A 265 1.53 3.13 -25.34
CA ASP A 265 2.90 3.26 -24.85
C ASP A 265 3.15 4.53 -23.99
N ARG A 266 2.10 5.27 -23.62
CA ARG A 266 2.21 6.51 -22.84
C ARG A 266 0.98 6.77 -21.98
N MET A 267 1.12 7.65 -21.02
CA MET A 267 0.01 8.21 -20.26
C MET A 267 -0.69 9.35 -21.02
N ILE A 268 -1.97 9.58 -20.72
CA ILE A 268 -2.77 10.70 -21.28
C ILE A 268 -2.44 12.04 -20.65
N VAL A 269 -1.68 12.06 -19.57
CA VAL A 269 -1.24 13.23 -18.80
C VAL A 269 0.24 13.49 -19.02
N THR A 270 0.71 14.69 -18.70
CA THR A 270 2.12 15.07 -18.80
C THR A 270 2.85 14.90 -17.48
N ALA A 271 4.16 14.83 -17.51
CA ALA A 271 4.97 14.74 -16.29
C ALA A 271 5.10 16.09 -15.60
N ARG A 272 4.93 16.10 -14.27
CA ARG A 272 5.47 17.14 -13.39
C ARG A 272 6.61 16.50 -12.59
N VAL A 273 7.84 16.82 -13.00
CA VAL A 273 9.03 16.26 -12.34
C VAL A 273 9.39 17.11 -11.14
N VAL A 274 9.53 16.47 -9.98
CA VAL A 274 9.96 17.09 -8.72
C VAL A 274 11.27 16.47 -8.26
N HIS A 275 12.03 17.21 -7.44
CA HIS A 275 13.20 16.64 -6.79
C HIS A 275 12.76 15.65 -5.70
N ALA A 276 13.50 14.55 -5.56
CA ALA A 276 13.16 13.49 -4.61
C ALA A 276 13.01 13.97 -3.15
N ALA A 277 13.74 15.02 -2.77
CA ALA A 277 13.63 15.61 -1.43
C ALA A 277 12.38 16.49 -1.24
N ASP A 278 11.73 16.96 -2.33
CA ASP A 278 10.57 17.87 -2.25
C ASP A 278 9.25 17.11 -2.04
N ALA A 279 9.18 15.84 -2.48
CA ALA A 279 8.01 14.98 -2.31
C ALA A 279 8.46 13.54 -2.05
N VAL A 280 8.08 13.00 -0.91
CA VAL A 280 8.50 11.68 -0.43
C VAL A 280 7.28 10.83 -0.12
N GLU A 281 7.21 9.64 -0.71
CA GLU A 281 6.23 8.62 -0.36
C GLU A 281 6.73 7.82 0.85
N ILE A 282 5.89 7.68 1.89
CA ILE A 282 6.24 6.98 3.13
C ILE A 282 5.56 5.64 3.15
N ASN A 283 6.30 4.60 2.84
CA ASN A 283 5.80 3.25 2.65
C ASN A 283 6.21 2.26 3.75
N THR A 284 7.28 2.57 4.49
CA THR A 284 7.86 1.64 5.45
C THR A 284 8.21 2.30 6.78
N TYR A 285 8.32 1.49 7.83
CA TYR A 285 8.79 1.93 9.15
C TYR A 285 10.15 2.64 9.07
N GLU A 286 11.08 2.10 8.27
CA GLU A 286 12.42 2.67 8.12
C GLU A 286 12.38 4.04 7.42
N GLN A 287 11.54 4.22 6.41
CA GLN A 287 11.36 5.52 5.76
C GLN A 287 10.81 6.58 6.72
N LEU A 288 9.87 6.20 7.62
CA LEU A 288 9.41 7.12 8.66
C LEU A 288 10.56 7.49 9.60
N ARG A 289 11.34 6.49 10.06
CA ARG A 289 12.50 6.71 10.93
C ARG A 289 13.56 7.65 10.30
N GLU A 290 13.80 7.50 8.99
CA GLU A 290 14.75 8.36 8.26
C GLU A 290 14.29 9.82 8.18
N ILE A 291 12.99 10.06 8.06
CA ILE A 291 12.39 11.40 7.90
C ILE A 291 12.17 12.06 9.26
N ASP A 292 11.75 11.29 10.26
CA ASP A 292 11.39 11.75 11.60
C ASP A 292 11.74 10.67 12.64
N SER A 293 13.01 10.65 13.07
CA SER A 293 13.52 9.68 14.05
C SER A 293 12.89 9.81 15.44
N ASP A 294 12.30 10.97 15.73
CA ASP A 294 11.68 11.28 17.02
C ASP A 294 10.16 11.05 17.00
N SER A 295 9.59 10.56 15.90
CA SER A 295 8.16 10.27 15.79
C SER A 295 7.70 9.30 16.87
N SER A 296 6.68 9.69 17.62
CA SER A 296 6.06 8.84 18.65
C SER A 296 5.49 7.55 18.09
N GLN A 297 5.14 7.53 16.80
CA GLN A 297 4.57 6.37 16.12
C GLN A 297 5.59 5.26 15.82
N LEU A 298 6.88 5.53 16.00
CA LEU A 298 7.90 4.48 15.98
C LEU A 298 7.85 3.60 17.24
N GLN A 299 7.14 4.04 18.30
CA GLN A 299 6.99 3.34 19.59
C GLN A 299 5.65 2.59 19.60
N THR A 300 5.54 1.52 18.81
CA THR A 300 4.35 0.66 18.81
C THR A 300 4.43 -0.41 19.89
N ASP A 301 3.28 -0.98 20.28
CA ASP A 301 3.23 -2.11 21.22
C ASP A 301 4.16 -3.26 20.79
N ALA A 302 4.24 -3.53 19.48
CA ALA A 302 5.10 -4.58 18.94
C ALA A 302 6.59 -4.27 19.15
N ILE A 303 7.01 -3.03 18.96
CA ILE A 303 8.40 -2.60 19.20
C ILE A 303 8.73 -2.64 20.70
N GLN A 304 7.79 -2.22 21.55
CA GLN A 304 7.96 -2.33 22.98
C GLN A 304 8.15 -3.79 23.42
N VAL A 305 7.31 -4.69 22.94
CA VAL A 305 7.43 -6.13 23.23
C VAL A 305 8.77 -6.70 22.75
N ILE A 306 9.27 -6.29 21.58
CA ILE A 306 10.57 -6.70 21.08
C ILE A 306 11.68 -6.22 22.05
N CYS A 307 11.65 -4.95 22.44
CA CYS A 307 12.64 -4.38 23.36
C CYS A 307 12.66 -5.10 24.72
N GLU A 308 11.48 -5.35 25.30
CA GLU A 308 11.35 -6.07 26.57
C GLU A 308 11.81 -7.53 26.47
N ALA A 309 11.37 -8.25 25.44
CA ALA A 309 11.68 -9.68 25.24
C ALA A 309 13.17 -9.95 24.96
N LEU A 310 13.81 -9.06 24.19
CA LEU A 310 15.22 -9.22 23.80
C LEU A 310 16.20 -8.39 24.63
N GLY A 311 15.70 -7.62 25.61
CA GLY A 311 16.52 -6.72 26.42
C GLY A 311 17.28 -5.72 25.57
N ALA A 312 16.59 -5.08 24.61
CA ALA A 312 17.15 -4.18 23.62
C ALA A 312 16.56 -2.77 23.75
N GLN A 313 17.26 -1.78 23.20
CA GLN A 313 16.73 -0.44 23.01
C GLN A 313 16.06 -0.34 21.61
N GLN A 314 15.19 0.65 21.41
CA GLN A 314 14.45 0.82 20.16
C GLN A 314 15.37 1.03 18.94
N ASP A 315 16.50 1.72 19.11
CA ASP A 315 17.49 1.98 18.07
C ASP A 315 18.30 0.73 17.67
N GLU A 316 18.30 -0.31 18.53
CA GLU A 316 18.87 -1.62 18.20
C GLU A 316 17.94 -2.50 17.36
N VAL A 317 16.66 -2.12 17.20
CA VAL A 317 15.68 -2.80 16.34
C VAL A 317 15.70 -2.15 14.96
N THR A 318 16.28 -2.83 13.99
CA THR A 318 16.57 -2.27 12.66
C THR A 318 16.17 -3.22 11.52
N ASN A 319 16.24 -2.74 10.28
CA ASN A 319 15.96 -3.52 9.06
C ASN A 319 14.58 -4.20 9.09
N ILE A 320 13.57 -3.47 9.56
CA ILE A 320 12.20 -3.95 9.60
C ILE A 320 11.67 -4.14 8.18
N THR A 321 11.39 -5.39 7.83
CA THR A 321 10.90 -5.76 6.50
C THR A 321 9.70 -6.67 6.62
N VAL A 322 8.60 -6.31 5.99
CA VAL A 322 7.35 -7.09 6.03
C VAL A 322 7.53 -8.40 5.26
N LEU A 323 7.16 -9.49 5.90
CA LEU A 323 7.10 -10.81 5.27
C LEU A 323 5.77 -10.98 4.51
N LYS A 324 5.56 -12.16 3.90
CA LYS A 324 4.34 -12.48 3.12
C LYS A 324 3.06 -11.99 3.81
N LYS A 325 2.09 -11.50 3.04
CA LYS A 325 0.72 -11.21 3.47
C LYS A 325 0.04 -12.52 3.89
N GLY A 326 0.03 -12.83 5.19
CA GLY A 326 -0.81 -13.89 5.74
C GLY A 326 -2.22 -13.36 6.00
N MET A 327 -3.26 -14.16 5.74
CA MET A 327 -4.64 -13.78 6.06
C MET A 327 -4.87 -13.64 7.59
N THR A 328 -4.17 -14.46 8.38
CA THR A 328 -4.39 -14.58 9.83
C THR A 328 -3.33 -13.88 10.68
N ASN A 329 -2.20 -13.51 10.11
CA ASN A 329 -1.09 -12.92 10.86
C ASN A 329 -0.36 -11.86 10.04
N ARG A 330 0.06 -10.78 10.70
CA ARG A 330 1.00 -9.79 10.18
C ARG A 330 2.39 -10.13 10.71
N SER A 331 3.34 -10.41 9.84
CA SER A 331 4.69 -10.80 10.24
C SER A 331 5.73 -9.91 9.58
N PHE A 332 6.74 -9.57 10.33
CA PHE A 332 7.89 -8.84 9.81
C PHE A 332 9.20 -9.40 10.33
N LEU A 333 10.21 -9.34 9.48
CA LEU A 333 11.60 -9.61 9.80
C LEU A 333 12.21 -8.34 10.38
N PHE A 334 13.08 -8.48 11.38
CA PHE A 334 13.87 -7.39 11.91
C PHE A 334 15.22 -7.88 12.40
N SER A 335 16.20 -6.98 12.49
CA SER A 335 17.51 -7.22 13.11
C SER A 335 17.51 -6.62 14.51
N CYS A 336 18.07 -7.37 15.47
CA CYS A 336 18.30 -6.86 16.81
C CYS A 336 19.62 -7.43 17.32
N LYS A 337 20.54 -6.54 17.70
CA LYS A 337 21.93 -6.93 17.97
C LYS A 337 22.48 -7.66 16.73
N ASP A 338 23.17 -8.76 16.86
CA ASP A 338 23.78 -9.49 15.74
C ASP A 338 22.89 -10.61 15.18
N LYS A 339 21.58 -10.61 15.49
CA LYS A 339 20.64 -11.64 15.06
C LYS A 339 19.46 -11.07 14.32
N LYS A 340 18.83 -11.92 13.50
CA LYS A 340 17.56 -11.62 12.83
C LYS A 340 16.42 -12.40 13.48
N TYR A 341 15.27 -11.79 13.54
CA TYR A 341 14.07 -12.34 14.17
C TYR A 341 12.85 -12.09 13.29
N ILE A 342 11.83 -12.92 13.48
CA ILE A 342 10.49 -12.70 12.95
C ILE A 342 9.56 -12.34 14.11
N MET A 343 8.90 -11.20 14.00
CA MET A 343 7.76 -10.84 14.86
C MET A 343 6.47 -11.21 14.14
N ARG A 344 5.58 -11.93 14.83
CA ARG A 344 4.22 -12.22 14.38
C ARG A 344 3.23 -11.48 15.26
N ILE A 345 2.38 -10.69 14.61
CA ILE A 345 1.25 -10.00 15.20
C ILE A 345 -0.03 -10.66 14.66
N PRO A 346 -0.97 -11.14 15.49
CA PRO A 346 -2.26 -11.65 15.03
C PRO A 346 -3.03 -10.61 14.22
N GLY A 347 -3.69 -11.05 13.16
CA GLY A 347 -4.62 -10.21 12.40
C GLY A 347 -5.94 -10.02 13.13
N GLU A 348 -6.66 -8.96 12.78
CA GLU A 348 -7.99 -8.69 13.34
C GLU A 348 -8.96 -9.86 13.08
N GLY A 349 -9.80 -10.15 14.07
CA GLY A 349 -10.80 -11.22 13.99
C GLY A 349 -10.25 -12.64 14.11
N THR A 350 -8.93 -12.82 14.26
CA THR A 350 -8.33 -14.17 14.37
C THR A 350 -8.45 -14.77 15.77
N ASP A 351 -8.81 -14.00 16.77
CA ASP A 351 -8.98 -14.47 18.16
C ASP A 351 -10.12 -15.49 18.30
N GLN A 352 -11.14 -15.40 17.43
CA GLN A 352 -12.20 -16.39 17.34
C GLN A 352 -11.76 -17.70 16.65
N LEU A 353 -10.73 -17.65 15.81
CA LEU A 353 -10.26 -18.79 15.02
C LEU A 353 -9.14 -19.57 15.71
N ILE A 354 -8.28 -18.89 16.51
CA ILE A 354 -7.07 -19.48 17.09
C ILE A 354 -7.04 -19.25 18.60
N ASN A 355 -7.02 -20.33 19.37
CA ASN A 355 -6.83 -20.29 20.82
C ASN A 355 -5.35 -20.07 21.16
N ARG A 356 -4.99 -18.83 21.50
CA ARG A 356 -3.60 -18.41 21.74
C ARG A 356 -2.94 -19.11 22.93
N ARG A 357 -3.71 -19.45 23.98
CA ARG A 357 -3.21 -20.20 25.13
C ARG A 357 -2.84 -21.63 24.76
N GLN A 358 -3.67 -22.27 23.93
CA GLN A 358 -3.39 -23.61 23.42
C GLN A 358 -2.17 -23.59 22.50
N GLU A 359 -2.07 -22.59 21.63
CA GLU A 359 -0.91 -22.39 20.77
C GLU A 359 0.38 -22.25 21.60
N ALA A 360 0.39 -21.40 22.63
CA ALA A 360 1.54 -21.21 23.52
C ALA A 360 1.93 -22.52 24.25
N ALA A 361 0.95 -23.28 24.72
CA ALA A 361 1.20 -24.58 25.37
C ALA A 361 1.86 -25.60 24.42
N VAL A 362 1.47 -25.61 23.14
CA VAL A 362 2.11 -26.43 22.12
C VAL A 362 3.58 -26.02 21.94
N TYR A 363 3.85 -24.73 21.75
CA TYR A 363 5.22 -24.24 21.58
C TYR A 363 6.11 -24.52 22.80
N GLN A 364 5.59 -24.41 24.03
CA GLN A 364 6.30 -24.81 25.24
C GLN A 364 6.64 -26.32 25.24
N THR A 365 5.73 -27.15 24.76
CA THR A 365 5.92 -28.62 24.71
C THR A 365 7.00 -29.03 23.69
N ILE A 366 7.12 -28.30 22.57
CA ILE A 366 8.09 -28.60 21.52
C ILE A 366 9.40 -27.82 21.64
N ALA A 367 9.53 -26.91 22.59
CA ALA A 367 10.72 -26.07 22.79
C ALA A 367 11.99 -26.92 22.91
N GLY A 368 13.09 -26.49 22.26
CA GLY A 368 14.39 -27.15 22.27
C GLY A 368 14.46 -28.48 21.53
N ARG A 369 13.37 -28.91 20.87
CA ARG A 369 13.33 -30.21 20.14
C ARG A 369 13.72 -30.09 18.67
N ARG A 370 14.06 -28.92 18.18
CA ARG A 370 14.43 -28.67 16.78
C ARG A 370 13.31 -29.09 15.78
N ILE A 371 12.06 -28.86 16.20
CA ILE A 371 10.85 -29.13 15.39
C ILE A 371 10.36 -27.88 14.70
N CYS A 372 10.65 -26.72 15.28
CA CYS A 372 10.35 -25.39 14.73
C CYS A 372 11.56 -24.46 14.94
N ASP A 373 11.48 -23.23 14.45
CA ASP A 373 12.35 -22.11 14.79
C ASP A 373 12.38 -21.86 16.31
N GLU A 374 13.50 -21.36 16.82
CA GLU A 374 13.66 -21.07 18.25
C GLU A 374 12.73 -19.90 18.67
N ILE A 375 11.95 -20.13 19.71
CA ILE A 375 11.00 -19.15 20.25
C ILE A 375 11.73 -18.24 21.25
N ALA A 376 11.90 -16.97 20.91
CA ALA A 376 12.43 -15.98 21.81
C ALA A 376 11.34 -15.41 22.74
N TYR A 377 10.11 -15.33 22.25
CA TYR A 377 8.97 -14.82 23.03
C TYR A 377 7.65 -15.33 22.47
N ILE A 378 6.70 -15.64 23.33
CA ILE A 378 5.31 -15.91 22.99
C ILE A 378 4.39 -15.43 24.10
N ASN A 379 3.35 -14.67 23.75
CA ASN A 379 2.33 -14.21 24.69
C ASN A 379 1.02 -14.95 24.45
N PRO A 380 0.53 -15.73 25.45
CA PRO A 380 -0.70 -16.51 25.33
C PRO A 380 -1.98 -15.66 25.35
N GLU A 381 -1.92 -14.39 25.75
CA GLU A 381 -3.10 -13.50 25.82
C GLU A 381 -3.34 -12.79 24.48
N ASN A 382 -2.30 -12.18 23.89
CA ASN A 382 -2.44 -11.41 22.65
C ASN A 382 -1.87 -12.13 21.42
N GLY A 383 -1.24 -13.30 21.58
CA GLY A 383 -0.68 -14.10 20.49
C GLY A 383 0.57 -13.52 19.81
N TYR A 384 1.19 -12.48 20.38
CA TYR A 384 2.48 -11.97 19.89
C TYR A 384 3.55 -13.04 20.03
N LYS A 385 4.32 -13.26 18.97
CA LYS A 385 5.37 -14.27 18.95
C LYS A 385 6.63 -13.74 18.26
N ILE A 386 7.80 -13.96 18.89
CA ILE A 386 9.10 -13.64 18.31
C ILE A 386 9.86 -14.95 18.16
N THR A 387 10.36 -15.22 16.95
CA THR A 387 11.20 -16.39 16.66
C THR A 387 12.52 -15.96 16.03
N GLU A 388 13.59 -16.74 16.23
CA GLU A 388 14.84 -16.53 15.51
C GLU A 388 14.64 -16.84 14.02
N TYR A 389 15.17 -15.96 13.15
CA TYR A 389 15.10 -16.17 11.71
C TYR A 389 16.13 -17.20 11.25
N LEU A 390 15.69 -18.21 10.53
CA LEU A 390 16.55 -19.26 9.97
C LEU A 390 17.16 -18.79 8.65
N GLU A 391 18.38 -18.26 8.69
CA GLU A 391 19.07 -17.78 7.49
C GLU A 391 19.35 -18.90 6.50
N GLY A 392 19.12 -18.63 5.22
CA GLY A 392 19.32 -19.59 4.14
C GLY A 392 18.29 -20.70 4.08
N ALA A 393 17.26 -20.66 4.95
CA ALA A 393 16.18 -21.62 4.89
C ALA A 393 15.40 -21.50 3.57
N ARG A 394 15.02 -22.66 2.99
CA ARG A 394 14.07 -22.72 1.89
C ARG A 394 12.81 -23.48 2.31
N VAL A 395 11.70 -23.19 1.70
CA VAL A 395 10.46 -23.98 1.87
C VAL A 395 10.53 -25.29 1.10
N CYS A 396 9.66 -26.24 1.47
CA CYS A 396 9.47 -27.47 0.72
C CYS A 396 9.02 -27.18 -0.71
N ASP A 397 9.68 -27.78 -1.69
CA ASP A 397 9.24 -27.75 -3.08
C ASP A 397 8.26 -28.91 -3.32
N ALA A 398 6.97 -28.57 -3.47
CA ALA A 398 5.90 -29.56 -3.65
C ALA A 398 6.02 -30.38 -4.96
N GLU A 399 6.82 -29.90 -5.93
CA GLU A 399 7.06 -30.61 -7.19
C GLU A 399 8.22 -31.62 -7.07
N LYS A 400 9.01 -31.58 -5.98
CA LYS A 400 10.11 -32.48 -5.71
C LYS A 400 9.68 -33.61 -4.78
N GLU A 401 9.60 -34.81 -5.31
CA GLU A 401 9.25 -36.01 -4.55
C GLU A 401 10.19 -36.25 -3.34
N GLU A 402 11.49 -35.98 -3.48
CA GLU A 402 12.46 -36.10 -2.39
C GLU A 402 12.15 -35.18 -1.22
N ASP A 403 11.72 -33.94 -1.47
CA ASP A 403 11.34 -32.98 -0.42
C ASP A 403 10.08 -33.48 0.31
N LEU A 404 9.08 -33.95 -0.44
CA LEU A 404 7.85 -34.50 0.15
C LEU A 404 8.15 -35.74 1.01
N GLN A 405 9.01 -36.65 0.54
CA GLN A 405 9.41 -37.85 1.32
C GLN A 405 10.11 -37.44 2.63
N LYS A 406 11.01 -36.44 2.58
CA LYS A 406 11.69 -35.94 3.79
C LYS A 406 10.69 -35.28 4.76
N CYS A 407 9.73 -34.50 4.27
CA CYS A 407 8.68 -33.91 5.09
C CYS A 407 7.81 -34.96 5.77
N MET A 408 7.38 -36.00 5.03
CA MET A 408 6.59 -37.10 5.58
C MET A 408 7.39 -37.92 6.63
N LYS A 409 8.67 -38.08 6.41
CA LYS A 409 9.57 -38.71 7.40
C LYS A 409 9.66 -37.86 8.67
N LYS A 410 9.85 -36.55 8.54
CA LYS A 410 9.88 -35.59 9.67
C LYS A 410 8.58 -35.63 10.48
N LEU A 411 7.42 -35.64 9.83
CA LEU A 411 6.12 -35.75 10.50
C LEU A 411 5.99 -37.08 11.26
N ARG A 412 6.42 -38.19 10.66
CA ARG A 412 6.41 -39.51 11.34
C ARG A 412 7.30 -39.50 12.57
N GLU A 413 8.50 -38.91 12.49
CA GLU A 413 9.43 -38.79 13.62
C GLU A 413 8.84 -37.90 14.70
N PHE A 414 8.13 -36.80 14.33
CA PHE A 414 7.42 -35.92 15.26
C PHE A 414 6.30 -36.68 16.00
N HIS A 415 5.40 -37.33 15.28
CA HIS A 415 4.32 -38.11 15.88
C HIS A 415 4.85 -39.26 16.73
N GLY A 416 5.98 -39.87 16.34
CA GLY A 416 6.66 -40.95 17.08
C GLY A 416 7.19 -40.51 18.44
N GLN A 417 7.37 -39.21 18.71
CA GLN A 417 7.74 -38.68 20.03
C GLN A 417 6.60 -38.77 21.04
N LYS A 418 5.38 -39.01 20.60
CA LYS A 418 4.17 -39.17 21.42
C LYS A 418 3.94 -38.03 22.42
N LEU A 419 4.26 -36.80 21.98
CA LEU A 419 4.05 -35.62 22.78
C LEU A 419 2.54 -35.38 23.02
N ARG A 420 2.20 -34.79 24.13
CA ARG A 420 0.82 -34.50 24.51
C ARG A 420 0.71 -33.08 25.11
N VAL A 421 -0.46 -32.48 24.95
CA VAL A 421 -0.89 -31.23 25.56
C VAL A 421 -2.25 -31.43 26.21
N ASP A 422 -2.70 -30.50 27.05
CA ASP A 422 -3.94 -30.62 27.82
C ASP A 422 -5.23 -30.37 27.00
N HIS A 423 -5.11 -30.24 25.69
CA HIS A 423 -6.22 -30.02 24.77
C HIS A 423 -6.11 -30.91 23.54
N SER A 424 -7.23 -31.07 22.84
CA SER A 424 -7.31 -31.83 21.59
C SER A 424 -7.92 -31.00 20.49
N PHE A 425 -7.59 -31.31 19.24
CA PHE A 425 -8.21 -30.73 18.06
C PHE A 425 -9.34 -31.67 17.59
N ASP A 426 -10.57 -31.32 17.93
CA ASP A 426 -11.76 -32.02 17.44
C ASP A 426 -12.13 -31.48 16.05
N LEU A 427 -11.75 -32.20 15.00
CA LEU A 427 -11.97 -31.79 13.61
C LEU A 427 -13.45 -31.48 13.31
N PHE A 428 -14.36 -32.34 13.77
CA PHE A 428 -15.80 -32.17 13.48
C PHE A 428 -16.42 -31.05 14.33
N GLY A 429 -16.02 -30.94 15.60
CA GLY A 429 -16.41 -29.81 16.44
C GLY A 429 -15.90 -28.48 15.92
N GLN A 430 -14.70 -28.42 15.34
CA GLN A 430 -14.18 -27.23 14.70
C GLN A 430 -14.98 -26.85 13.44
N MET A 431 -15.42 -27.82 12.64
CA MET A 431 -16.32 -27.54 11.50
C MET A 431 -17.62 -26.87 11.94
N GLU A 432 -18.28 -27.42 12.96
CA GLU A 432 -19.51 -26.86 13.53
C GLU A 432 -19.27 -25.47 14.12
N TYR A 433 -18.16 -25.29 14.82
CA TYR A 433 -17.77 -23.98 15.38
C TYR A 433 -17.57 -22.94 14.30
N TYR A 434 -16.82 -23.24 13.24
CA TYR A 434 -16.57 -22.29 12.14
C TYR A 434 -17.87 -21.93 11.40
N GLU A 435 -18.80 -22.89 11.22
CA GLU A 435 -20.12 -22.58 10.67
C GLU A 435 -20.92 -21.65 11.56
N SER A 436 -20.82 -21.79 12.89
CA SER A 436 -21.52 -20.91 13.83
C SER A 436 -21.07 -19.43 13.69
N LEU A 437 -19.84 -19.20 13.24
CA LEU A 437 -19.31 -17.87 12.98
C LEU A 437 -19.91 -17.19 11.72
N TRP A 438 -20.64 -17.94 10.89
CA TRP A 438 -21.29 -17.36 9.69
C TRP A 438 -22.56 -16.59 10.03
N GLU A 439 -23.01 -16.59 11.28
CA GLU A 439 -24.20 -15.88 11.76
C GLU A 439 -25.45 -16.11 10.88
N GLY A 440 -25.61 -17.31 10.36
CA GLY A 440 -26.72 -17.71 9.50
C GLY A 440 -26.55 -17.36 8.02
N THR A 441 -25.42 -16.81 7.61
CA THR A 441 -25.12 -16.58 6.18
C THR A 441 -24.86 -17.92 5.49
N PRO A 442 -25.58 -18.28 4.40
CA PRO A 442 -25.38 -19.56 3.74
C PRO A 442 -24.03 -19.60 2.99
N SER A 443 -23.47 -20.81 2.84
CA SER A 443 -22.30 -21.02 2.00
C SER A 443 -22.54 -20.59 0.54
N ALA A 444 -21.53 -20.00 -0.10
CA ALA A 444 -21.57 -19.68 -1.53
C ALA A 444 -21.57 -20.93 -2.44
N TYR A 445 -21.16 -22.10 -1.93
CA TYR A 445 -21.12 -23.35 -2.66
C TYR A 445 -22.49 -24.04 -2.65
N LYS A 446 -23.05 -24.32 -3.83
CA LYS A 446 -24.39 -24.91 -3.99
C LYS A 446 -24.50 -26.33 -3.45
N ASP A 447 -23.43 -27.08 -3.40
CA ASP A 447 -23.33 -28.46 -2.95
C ASP A 447 -22.79 -28.60 -1.52
N TYR A 448 -22.68 -27.51 -0.79
CA TYR A 448 -22.08 -27.47 0.55
C TYR A 448 -22.71 -28.49 1.50
N GLU A 449 -24.03 -28.47 1.66
CA GLU A 449 -24.75 -29.38 2.57
C GLU A 449 -24.54 -30.85 2.20
N LYS A 450 -24.54 -31.16 0.89
CA LYS A 450 -24.31 -32.53 0.41
C LYS A 450 -22.86 -32.97 0.73
N THR A 451 -21.89 -32.10 0.47
CA THR A 451 -20.48 -32.38 0.74
C THR A 451 -20.24 -32.54 2.23
N LYS A 452 -20.79 -31.65 3.07
CA LYS A 452 -20.74 -31.75 4.53
C LYS A 452 -21.30 -33.09 5.03
N ALA A 453 -22.46 -33.48 4.54
CA ALA A 453 -23.10 -34.76 4.94
C ALA A 453 -22.18 -35.97 4.59
N HIS A 454 -21.49 -35.95 3.46
CA HIS A 454 -20.52 -37.00 3.11
C HIS A 454 -19.29 -36.98 4.03
N VAL A 455 -18.78 -35.82 4.37
CA VAL A 455 -17.64 -35.68 5.29
C VAL A 455 -18.00 -36.20 6.68
N LEU A 456 -19.19 -35.87 7.18
CA LEU A 456 -19.68 -36.33 8.50
C LEU A 456 -19.83 -37.85 8.58
N GLN A 457 -20.06 -38.57 7.48
CA GLN A 457 -20.06 -40.04 7.47
C GLN A 457 -18.70 -40.65 7.82
N LEU A 458 -17.60 -39.89 7.67
CA LEU A 458 -16.27 -40.34 8.07
C LEU A 458 -16.07 -40.34 9.58
N LYS A 459 -16.92 -39.66 10.34
CA LYS A 459 -16.78 -39.51 11.80
C LYS A 459 -16.77 -40.87 12.50
N ASP A 460 -17.79 -41.70 12.26
CA ASP A 460 -17.90 -43.04 12.87
C ASP A 460 -16.70 -43.92 12.50
N TYR A 461 -16.23 -43.83 11.25
CA TYR A 461 -15.04 -44.59 10.80
C TYR A 461 -13.79 -44.14 11.52
N ILE A 462 -13.59 -42.83 11.66
CA ILE A 462 -12.39 -42.27 12.32
C ILE A 462 -12.43 -42.63 13.81
N GLU A 463 -13.55 -42.50 14.48
CA GLU A 463 -13.72 -42.83 15.92
C GLU A 463 -13.47 -44.34 16.18
N ALA A 464 -13.98 -45.19 15.30
CA ALA A 464 -13.77 -46.64 15.41
C ALA A 464 -12.32 -47.12 15.16
N ASN A 465 -11.55 -46.34 14.39
CA ASN A 465 -10.15 -46.65 14.01
C ASN A 465 -9.12 -45.72 14.65
N ALA A 466 -9.57 -44.84 15.58
CA ALA A 466 -8.66 -43.91 16.25
C ALA A 466 -7.59 -44.68 17.05
N GLY A 467 -6.34 -44.31 16.84
CA GLY A 467 -5.21 -44.85 17.59
C GLY A 467 -4.90 -44.00 18.84
N GLU A 468 -3.64 -44.03 19.25
CA GLU A 468 -3.16 -43.18 20.35
C GLU A 468 -3.17 -41.70 19.94
N TRP A 469 -3.75 -40.86 20.76
CA TRP A 469 -3.75 -39.39 20.54
C TRP A 469 -2.39 -38.82 20.88
N VAL A 470 -1.80 -38.12 19.92
CA VAL A 470 -0.50 -37.46 20.03
C VAL A 470 -0.55 -36.08 19.46
N LEU A 471 0.37 -35.21 19.85
CA LEU A 471 0.51 -33.90 19.25
C LEU A 471 0.84 -34.04 17.76
N THR A 472 0.06 -33.37 16.92
CA THR A 472 0.21 -33.37 15.47
C THR A 472 0.33 -31.93 14.93
N HIS A 473 0.92 -31.81 13.73
CA HIS A 473 0.96 -30.53 13.02
C HIS A 473 -0.30 -30.35 12.17
N ILE A 474 -1.34 -29.82 12.66
CA ILE A 474 -2.66 -29.75 12.00
C ILE A 474 -2.61 -29.19 10.57
N ASP A 475 -1.67 -28.29 10.28
CA ASP A 475 -1.53 -27.59 8.98
C ASP A 475 -0.18 -27.93 8.30
N ALA A 476 0.04 -29.21 7.98
CA ALA A 476 1.27 -29.71 7.38
C ALA A 476 1.31 -29.47 5.85
N VAL A 477 1.24 -28.21 5.41
CA VAL A 477 1.39 -27.80 4.00
C VAL A 477 2.87 -27.54 3.66
N PRO A 478 3.29 -27.60 2.37
CA PRO A 478 4.69 -27.42 1.98
C PRO A 478 5.35 -26.14 2.51
N ASP A 479 4.63 -25.03 2.55
CA ASP A 479 5.13 -23.73 3.02
C ASP A 479 5.51 -23.73 4.52
N ASN A 480 5.04 -24.71 5.29
CA ASN A 480 5.29 -24.85 6.72
C ASN A 480 6.47 -25.78 7.04
N PHE A 481 7.19 -26.28 6.04
CA PHE A 481 8.42 -27.04 6.20
C PHE A 481 9.62 -26.22 5.71
N LEU A 482 10.53 -25.93 6.62
CA LEU A 482 11.74 -25.19 6.33
C LEU A 482 12.95 -26.13 6.27
N PHE A 483 13.63 -26.13 5.15
CA PHE A 483 14.88 -26.87 4.95
C PHE A 483 16.06 -25.94 5.26
N VAL A 484 16.86 -26.29 6.24
CA VAL A 484 17.98 -25.49 6.75
C VAL A 484 19.28 -26.32 6.65
N GLU A 485 20.35 -25.72 6.19
CA GLU A 485 21.67 -26.37 6.19
C GLU A 485 22.37 -26.06 7.52
N GLU A 486 22.54 -27.09 8.34
CA GLU A 486 23.25 -27.00 9.61
C GLU A 486 24.40 -28.01 9.67
N ASN A 487 25.62 -27.54 9.92
CA ASN A 487 26.82 -28.39 10.00
C ASN A 487 27.03 -29.28 8.77
N GLY A 488 26.69 -28.81 7.56
CA GLY A 488 26.82 -29.57 6.31
C GLY A 488 25.77 -30.66 6.13
N LYS A 489 24.67 -30.62 6.88
CA LYS A 489 23.50 -31.48 6.72
C LYS A 489 22.24 -30.67 6.57
N GLU A 490 21.36 -31.12 5.68
CA GLU A 490 20.03 -30.55 5.52
C GLU A 490 19.10 -31.05 6.64
N GLU A 491 18.61 -30.16 7.45
CA GLU A 491 17.66 -30.41 8.53
C GLU A 491 16.30 -29.77 8.20
N ILE A 492 15.21 -30.31 8.73
CA ILE A 492 13.85 -29.76 8.54
C ILE A 492 13.32 -29.22 9.87
N ARG A 493 12.80 -28.03 9.79
CA ARG A 493 12.08 -27.38 10.88
C ARG A 493 10.61 -27.24 10.51
#